data_0a57453b3f107194bd0eb6e9a9f97fc3
#
_entry.id   0a57453b3f107194bd0eb6e9a9f97fc3
#
_cell.length_a   1.000
_cell.length_b   1.000
_cell.length_c   1.000
_cell.angle_alpha   90.00
_cell.angle_beta   90.00
_cell.angle_gamma   90.00
#
_symmetry.space_group_name_H-M   'P 1'
#
loop_
_entity.id
_entity.type
_entity.pdbx_description
1 polymer ?
#
loop_
_entity_poly.entity_id
_entity_poly.type
_entity_poly.pdbx_seq_one_letter_code
_entity_poly.pdbx_strand_id
1 'polypeptide(L)'
;MLQRIHSIIVILLCGLSLIACQPSQSASAKIMVDANQYSSFWIWGDISTAAYLKQAKELYILQGEIRLDQSTQSSIFTPQGVSILKIPHQKVWLVYRNHHLNWQKSELEKILTRIKQWENAGNKIQGIQIDFDAKTKNLKQYALFLQTLRKQLPKQYQISITGLLDWTNVQDPQVLNLLRQNINELVIQTYQGTSTIPNYQAYLKRISTLHLPYKVGLVQNGEWTNPAFIQQDPQFKGYVVFLLRSKPRI
;
A
#
# COMPACT_ATOMS: atom_id res chain seq x y z
N MET A 1 51.57 -27.23 -79.54
CA MET A 1 50.28 -27.70 -79.12
C MET A 1 50.23 -27.53 -77.56
N LEU A 2 49.35 -26.62 -77.09
CA LEU A 2 49.40 -26.08 -75.77
C LEU A 2 48.77 -27.01 -74.77
N GLN A 3 49.52 -27.39 -73.73
CA GLN A 3 49.01 -27.99 -72.52
C GLN A 3 48.67 -26.91 -71.47
N ARG A 4 47.42 -26.79 -71.07
CA ARG A 4 46.98 -25.90 -70.00
C ARG A 4 47.11 -26.62 -68.67
N ILE A 5 47.92 -26.05 -67.79
CA ILE A 5 48.09 -26.48 -66.40
C ILE A 5 47.00 -25.74 -65.57
N HIS A 6 46.12 -26.51 -64.92
CA HIS A 6 45.15 -25.94 -63.99
C HIS A 6 45.70 -26.04 -62.56
N SER A 7 46.04 -24.88 -62.00
CA SER A 7 46.39 -24.79 -60.58
C SER A 7 45.13 -24.80 -59.71
N ILE A 8 45.01 -25.81 -58.86
CA ILE A 8 43.97 -25.89 -57.85
C ILE A 8 44.43 -25.14 -56.60
N ILE A 9 43.81 -24.00 -56.31
CA ILE A 9 44.02 -23.25 -55.09
C ILE A 9 43.07 -23.84 -54.03
N VAL A 10 43.63 -24.52 -53.06
CA VAL A 10 42.89 -24.97 -51.86
C VAL A 10 42.83 -23.81 -50.87
N ILE A 11 41.66 -23.21 -50.73
CA ILE A 11 41.41 -22.17 -49.70
C ILE A 11 41.03 -22.92 -48.41
N LEU A 12 41.92 -22.86 -47.45
CA LEU A 12 41.70 -23.36 -46.10
C LEU A 12 40.91 -22.31 -45.31
N LEU A 13 39.59 -22.48 -45.18
CA LEU A 13 38.76 -21.62 -44.32
C LEU A 13 38.96 -22.08 -42.85
N CYS A 14 39.78 -21.30 -42.10
CA CYS A 14 39.81 -21.38 -40.66
C CYS A 14 38.53 -20.76 -40.08
N GLY A 15 37.56 -21.59 -39.70
CA GLY A 15 36.37 -21.13 -38.96
C GLY A 15 36.75 -20.72 -37.55
N LEU A 16 36.88 -19.41 -37.29
CA LEU A 16 36.91 -18.89 -35.91
C LEU A 16 35.51 -18.98 -35.31
N SER A 17 35.30 -20.00 -34.47
CA SER A 17 34.11 -20.10 -33.60
C SER A 17 34.23 -19.03 -32.51
N LEU A 18 33.61 -17.89 -32.70
CA LEU A 18 33.38 -16.89 -31.63
C LEU A 18 32.39 -17.50 -30.63
N ILE A 19 32.91 -18.09 -29.56
CA ILE A 19 32.13 -18.43 -28.39
C ILE A 19 31.74 -17.09 -27.75
N ALA A 20 30.56 -16.58 -28.10
CA ALA A 20 29.93 -15.48 -27.41
C ALA A 20 29.56 -15.94 -25.99
N CYS A 21 30.42 -15.62 -25.02
CA CYS A 21 30.01 -15.66 -23.62
C CYS A 21 28.87 -14.65 -23.44
N GLN A 22 27.63 -15.15 -23.47
CA GLN A 22 26.50 -14.37 -22.94
C GLN A 22 26.77 -14.17 -21.44
N PRO A 23 26.83 -12.91 -20.96
CA PRO A 23 26.87 -12.70 -19.52
C PRO A 23 25.58 -13.30 -18.95
N SER A 24 25.70 -14.35 -18.15
CA SER A 24 24.61 -14.84 -17.34
C SER A 24 24.11 -13.65 -16.54
N GLN A 25 22.90 -13.15 -16.83
CA GLN A 25 22.22 -12.22 -15.93
C GLN A 25 22.13 -12.91 -14.59
N SER A 26 23.02 -12.55 -13.69
CA SER A 26 22.91 -12.96 -12.30
C SER A 26 21.54 -12.48 -11.84
N ALA A 27 20.64 -13.41 -11.55
CA ALA A 27 19.35 -13.09 -10.99
C ALA A 27 19.63 -12.25 -9.74
N SER A 28 19.34 -10.94 -9.80
CA SER A 28 19.48 -10.04 -8.67
C SER A 28 18.73 -10.67 -7.51
N ALA A 29 19.40 -10.92 -6.39
CA ALA A 29 18.77 -11.51 -5.23
C ALA A 29 17.55 -10.68 -4.86
N LYS A 30 16.38 -11.32 -4.81
CA LYS A 30 15.14 -10.65 -4.47
C LYS A 30 15.23 -10.14 -3.04
N ILE A 31 15.09 -8.84 -2.86
CA ILE A 31 15.11 -8.23 -1.54
C ILE A 31 13.72 -8.39 -0.94
N MET A 32 13.67 -9.00 0.25
CA MET A 32 12.42 -9.22 0.99
C MET A 32 12.20 -8.08 1.98
N VAL A 33 10.93 -7.73 2.20
CA VAL A 33 10.54 -6.72 3.19
C VAL A 33 10.80 -7.26 4.60
N ASP A 34 11.88 -6.79 5.22
CA ASP A 34 12.17 -7.03 6.63
C ASP A 34 11.52 -5.91 7.47
N ALA A 35 10.52 -6.27 8.28
CA ALA A 35 9.79 -5.32 9.13
C ALA A 35 10.71 -4.55 10.11
N ASN A 36 11.87 -5.12 10.51
CA ASN A 36 12.81 -4.44 11.38
C ASN A 36 13.44 -3.16 10.78
N GLN A 37 13.36 -3.00 9.47
CA GLN A 37 13.91 -1.84 8.76
C GLN A 37 12.90 -0.68 8.64
N TYR A 38 11.68 -0.85 9.17
CA TYR A 38 10.60 0.12 9.04
C TYR A 38 10.09 0.58 10.40
N SER A 39 9.33 1.67 10.40
CA SER A 39 8.77 2.26 11.63
C SER A 39 7.27 2.58 11.55
N SER A 40 6.60 2.21 10.46
CA SER A 40 5.15 2.37 10.30
C SER A 40 4.53 1.05 9.88
N PHE A 41 3.49 0.63 10.59
CA PHE A 41 2.93 -0.72 10.42
C PHE A 41 1.41 -0.73 10.41
N TRP A 42 0.82 -1.59 9.57
CA TRP A 42 -0.56 -2.03 9.67
C TRP A 42 -0.68 -3.27 10.56
N ILE A 43 -1.62 -3.20 11.50
CA ILE A 43 -1.91 -4.25 12.47
C ILE A 43 -3.36 -4.68 12.35
N TRP A 44 -3.60 -5.90 11.86
CA TRP A 44 -4.94 -6.45 11.70
C TRP A 44 -5.25 -7.62 12.65
N GLY A 45 -4.32 -7.97 13.51
CA GLY A 45 -4.46 -9.01 14.51
C GLY A 45 -3.50 -8.84 15.67
N ASP A 46 -3.53 -9.74 16.63
CA ASP A 46 -2.60 -9.69 17.75
C ASP A 46 -1.17 -9.96 17.28
N ILE A 47 -0.32 -8.96 17.43
CA ILE A 47 1.11 -9.00 17.17
C ILE A 47 1.88 -8.31 18.31
N SER A 48 1.27 -8.21 19.49
CA SER A 48 1.81 -7.49 20.65
C SER A 48 3.22 -7.93 21.06
N THR A 49 3.62 -9.14 20.71
CA THR A 49 4.95 -9.71 20.99
C THR A 49 6.00 -9.43 19.94
N ALA A 50 5.65 -8.80 18.82
CA ALA A 50 6.61 -8.54 17.76
C ALA A 50 7.65 -7.49 18.17
N ALA A 51 8.93 -7.85 18.08
CA ALA A 51 10.03 -7.00 18.55
C ALA A 51 10.09 -5.62 17.89
N TYR A 52 9.74 -5.54 16.59
CA TYR A 52 9.74 -4.29 15.82
C TYR A 52 8.66 -3.28 16.26
N LEU A 53 7.64 -3.69 17.03
CA LEU A 53 6.64 -2.75 17.57
C LEU A 53 7.27 -1.74 18.52
N LYS A 54 8.36 -2.09 19.21
CA LYS A 54 9.08 -1.16 20.09
C LYS A 54 9.69 0.02 19.32
N GLN A 55 10.06 -0.18 18.06
CA GLN A 55 10.61 0.88 17.18
C GLN A 55 9.53 1.60 16.36
N ALA A 56 8.28 1.18 16.44
CA ALA A 56 7.20 1.78 15.69
C ALA A 56 7.03 3.26 16.07
N LYS A 57 7.00 4.13 15.07
CA LYS A 57 6.64 5.55 15.20
C LYS A 57 5.18 5.78 14.89
N GLU A 58 4.61 4.94 14.05
CA GLU A 58 3.26 5.10 13.55
C GLU A 58 2.59 3.74 13.32
N LEU A 59 1.35 3.62 13.76
CA LEU A 59 0.58 2.38 13.72
C LEU A 59 -0.80 2.62 13.11
N TYR A 60 -1.17 1.77 12.17
CA TYR A 60 -2.48 1.70 11.53
C TYR A 60 -3.19 0.45 12.05
N ILE A 61 -4.12 0.63 12.97
CA ILE A 61 -4.70 -0.47 13.75
C ILE A 61 -6.15 -0.70 13.34
N LEU A 62 -6.45 -1.89 12.82
CA LEU A 62 -7.81 -2.28 12.48
C LEU A 62 -8.71 -2.23 13.72
N GLN A 63 -9.84 -1.54 13.61
CA GLN A 63 -10.80 -1.36 14.70
C GLN A 63 -12.22 -1.74 14.31
N GLY A 64 -12.49 -1.95 13.06
CA GLY A 64 -13.81 -2.38 12.63
C GLY A 64 -13.92 -2.60 11.14
N GLU A 65 -15.01 -3.24 10.79
CA GLU A 65 -15.43 -3.49 9.41
C GLU A 65 -16.85 -2.96 9.20
N ILE A 66 -17.08 -2.30 8.07
CA ILE A 66 -18.37 -1.73 7.70
C ILE A 66 -18.83 -2.39 6.40
N ARG A 67 -19.93 -3.12 6.45
CA ARG A 67 -20.51 -3.86 5.34
C ARG A 67 -22.04 -3.71 5.28
N LEU A 68 -22.63 -4.06 4.16
CA LEU A 68 -24.08 -4.17 4.05
C LEU A 68 -24.55 -5.53 4.56
N ASP A 69 -25.62 -5.53 5.32
CA ASP A 69 -26.42 -6.72 5.54
C ASP A 69 -27.08 -7.14 4.24
N GLN A 70 -26.92 -8.40 3.87
CA GLN A 70 -27.43 -8.89 2.58
C GLN A 70 -28.96 -8.94 2.52
N SER A 71 -29.62 -9.14 3.68
CA SER A 71 -31.07 -9.27 3.75
C SER A 71 -31.78 -7.92 3.86
N THR A 72 -31.26 -7.01 4.68
CA THR A 72 -31.89 -5.73 4.99
C THR A 72 -31.30 -4.56 4.20
N GLN A 73 -30.18 -4.77 3.50
CA GLN A 73 -29.39 -3.71 2.82
C GLN A 73 -28.98 -2.55 3.77
N SER A 74 -29.07 -2.78 5.07
CA SER A 74 -28.63 -1.83 6.09
C SER A 74 -27.13 -1.92 6.34
N SER A 75 -26.52 -0.81 6.74
CA SER A 75 -25.12 -0.77 7.11
C SER A 75 -24.89 -1.45 8.46
N ILE A 76 -23.91 -2.35 8.50
CA ILE A 76 -23.47 -3.05 9.74
C ILE A 76 -22.04 -2.67 10.03
N PHE A 77 -21.82 -2.13 11.24
CA PHE A 77 -20.52 -1.93 11.82
C PHE A 77 -20.18 -3.12 12.74
N THR A 78 -19.13 -3.86 12.43
CA THR A 78 -18.61 -4.96 13.22
C THR A 78 -17.24 -4.57 13.81
N PRO A 79 -17.11 -4.47 15.17
CA PRO A 79 -15.80 -4.27 15.78
C PRO A 79 -14.87 -5.42 15.44
N GLN A 80 -13.63 -5.09 15.04
CA GLN A 80 -12.60 -6.07 14.66
C GLN A 80 -11.22 -5.58 15.07
N GLY A 81 -10.24 -6.47 14.98
CA GLY A 81 -8.84 -6.14 15.14
C GLY A 81 -8.36 -6.23 16.58
N VAL A 82 -7.45 -5.36 16.94
CA VAL A 82 -6.73 -5.39 18.21
C VAL A 82 -7.52 -4.65 19.29
N SER A 83 -7.49 -5.17 20.51
CA SER A 83 -7.99 -4.46 21.70
C SER A 83 -7.25 -3.13 21.90
N ILE A 84 -7.83 -2.23 22.67
CA ILE A 84 -7.20 -0.95 22.97
C ILE A 84 -5.89 -1.19 23.71
N LEU A 85 -4.81 -0.69 23.14
CA LEU A 85 -3.46 -0.75 23.69
C LEU A 85 -3.11 0.58 24.38
N LYS A 86 -2.16 0.57 25.29
CA LYS A 86 -1.54 1.79 25.82
C LYS A 86 -0.19 2.00 25.14
N ILE A 87 -0.14 2.87 24.12
CA ILE A 87 1.01 3.15 23.28
C ILE A 87 1.17 4.67 23.07
N PRO A 88 1.47 5.42 24.15
CA PRO A 88 1.37 6.89 24.15
C PRO A 88 2.42 7.60 23.31
N HIS A 89 3.45 6.88 22.87
CA HIS A 89 4.57 7.45 22.10
C HIS A 89 4.41 7.33 20.58
N GLN A 90 3.53 6.43 20.12
CA GLN A 90 3.26 6.20 18.72
C GLN A 90 2.13 7.10 18.23
N LYS A 91 2.16 7.48 16.95
CA LYS A 91 1.01 8.02 16.23
C LYS A 91 0.09 6.88 15.87
N VAL A 92 -1.18 6.99 16.14
CA VAL A 92 -2.15 5.93 15.90
C VAL A 92 -3.21 6.37 14.90
N TRP A 93 -3.38 5.59 13.86
CA TRP A 93 -4.51 5.64 12.94
C TRP A 93 -5.46 4.49 13.25
N LEU A 94 -6.74 4.77 13.42
CA LEU A 94 -7.76 3.73 13.57
C LEU A 94 -8.29 3.36 12.20
N VAL A 95 -8.07 2.11 11.79
CA VAL A 95 -8.41 1.63 10.45
C VAL A 95 -9.81 1.01 10.47
N TYR A 96 -10.61 1.37 9.48
CA TYR A 96 -11.94 0.80 9.25
C TYR A 96 -11.99 0.24 7.84
N ARG A 97 -12.19 -1.09 7.75
CA ARG A 97 -12.38 -1.76 6.48
C ARG A 97 -13.79 -1.52 5.96
N ASN A 98 -13.87 -1.06 4.73
CA ASN A 98 -15.12 -0.65 4.11
C ASN A 98 -15.49 -1.54 2.94
N HIS A 99 -16.74 -1.95 2.86
CA HIS A 99 -17.27 -2.68 1.72
C HIS A 99 -18.30 -1.88 0.91
N HIS A 100 -18.78 -0.75 1.44
CA HIS A 100 -19.69 0.17 0.77
C HIS A 100 -19.49 1.61 1.25
N LEU A 101 -20.12 2.57 0.58
CA LEU A 101 -19.99 3.99 0.86
C LEU A 101 -21.26 4.63 1.46
N ASN A 102 -22.30 3.84 1.71
CA ASN A 102 -23.58 4.33 2.24
C ASN A 102 -23.59 4.22 3.77
N TRP A 103 -22.74 5.00 4.42
CA TRP A 103 -22.73 5.06 5.89
C TRP A 103 -23.97 5.80 6.40
N GLN A 104 -24.48 5.33 7.53
CA GLN A 104 -25.44 6.05 8.34
C GLN A 104 -24.71 6.84 9.42
N LYS A 105 -25.42 7.73 10.09
CA LYS A 105 -24.86 8.53 11.19
C LYS A 105 -24.29 7.66 12.32
N SER A 106 -24.90 6.49 12.55
CA SER A 106 -24.51 5.54 13.57
C SER A 106 -23.08 4.98 13.40
N GLU A 107 -22.60 4.81 12.14
CA GLU A 107 -21.23 4.33 11.92
C GLU A 107 -20.20 5.36 12.39
N LEU A 108 -20.43 6.63 12.03
CA LEU A 108 -19.53 7.69 12.48
C LEU A 108 -19.57 7.89 13.99
N GLU A 109 -20.74 7.79 14.64
CA GLU A 109 -20.86 7.86 16.09
C GLU A 109 -20.07 6.75 16.80
N LYS A 110 -20.14 5.51 16.29
CA LYS A 110 -19.33 4.38 16.80
C LYS A 110 -17.83 4.64 16.62
N ILE A 111 -17.42 5.16 15.46
CA ILE A 111 -16.02 5.52 15.19
C ILE A 111 -15.54 6.60 16.17
N LEU A 112 -16.31 7.68 16.38
CA LEU A 112 -15.96 8.73 17.31
C LEU A 112 -15.88 8.25 18.75
N THR A 113 -16.80 7.37 19.14
CA THR A 113 -16.75 6.70 20.45
C THR A 113 -15.47 5.89 20.60
N ARG A 114 -15.09 5.14 19.57
CA ARG A 114 -13.87 4.34 19.58
C ARG A 114 -12.60 5.20 19.66
N ILE A 115 -12.55 6.32 18.95
CA ILE A 115 -11.46 7.30 19.05
C ILE A 115 -11.30 7.76 20.50
N LYS A 116 -12.40 8.19 21.16
CA LYS A 116 -12.36 8.64 22.55
C LYS A 116 -11.87 7.55 23.51
N GLN A 117 -12.27 6.31 23.31
CA GLN A 117 -11.77 5.18 24.11
C GLN A 117 -10.24 5.02 24.00
N TRP A 118 -9.70 5.15 22.79
CA TRP A 118 -8.26 5.09 22.57
C TRP A 118 -7.53 6.29 23.20
N GLU A 119 -8.09 7.49 23.11
CA GLU A 119 -7.54 8.70 23.73
C GLU A 119 -7.56 8.60 25.26
N ASN A 120 -8.64 8.09 25.84
CA ASN A 120 -8.76 7.86 27.28
C ASN A 120 -7.73 6.85 27.81
N ALA A 121 -7.27 5.92 26.97
CA ALA A 121 -6.16 5.03 27.29
C ALA A 121 -4.78 5.71 27.21
N GLY A 122 -4.73 7.01 26.89
CA GLY A 122 -3.50 7.81 26.83
C GLY A 122 -2.81 7.81 25.47
N ASN A 123 -3.49 7.40 24.41
CA ASN A 123 -2.91 7.32 23.07
C ASN A 123 -3.07 8.65 22.29
N LYS A 124 -2.16 8.87 21.32
CA LYS A 124 -2.20 10.00 20.38
C LYS A 124 -2.86 9.57 19.08
N ILE A 125 -4.16 9.84 18.93
CA ILE A 125 -4.89 9.49 17.73
C ILE A 125 -4.65 10.56 16.66
N GLN A 126 -4.03 10.16 15.55
CA GLN A 126 -3.79 10.99 14.39
C GLN A 126 -5.09 11.22 13.59
N GLY A 127 -5.87 10.16 13.46
CA GLY A 127 -7.12 10.17 12.71
C GLY A 127 -7.63 8.76 12.41
N ILE A 128 -8.39 8.68 11.34
CA ILE A 128 -8.93 7.42 10.84
C ILE A 128 -8.35 7.08 9.46
N GLN A 129 -8.22 5.80 9.17
CA GLN A 129 -7.94 5.34 7.82
C GLN A 129 -9.13 4.54 7.30
N ILE A 130 -9.59 4.89 6.11
CA ILE A 130 -10.61 4.15 5.39
C ILE A 130 -9.92 3.17 4.44
N ASP A 131 -10.05 1.88 4.74
CA ASP A 131 -9.58 0.80 3.88
C ASP A 131 -10.72 0.35 2.98
N PHE A 132 -10.70 0.86 1.73
CA PHE A 132 -11.73 0.59 0.73
C PHE A 132 -11.11 0.36 -0.65
N ASP A 133 -11.35 -0.82 -1.20
CA ASP A 133 -10.83 -1.23 -2.50
C ASP A 133 -11.59 -0.55 -3.66
N ALA A 134 -11.53 0.78 -3.70
CA ALA A 134 -12.13 1.57 -4.77
C ALA A 134 -11.37 1.36 -6.08
N LYS A 135 -12.00 0.69 -7.05
CA LYS A 135 -11.47 0.65 -8.42
C LYS A 135 -11.56 2.03 -9.06
N THR A 136 -10.66 2.33 -10.01
CA THR A 136 -10.60 3.62 -10.72
C THR A 136 -11.98 4.11 -11.20
N LYS A 137 -12.82 3.23 -11.75
CA LYS A 137 -14.18 3.57 -12.23
C LYS A 137 -15.14 4.07 -11.16
N ASN A 138 -14.89 3.75 -9.88
CA ASN A 138 -15.75 4.12 -8.76
C ASN A 138 -15.14 5.26 -7.92
N LEU A 139 -14.01 5.82 -8.34
CA LEU A 139 -13.23 6.76 -7.53
C LEU A 139 -13.97 8.06 -7.28
N LYS A 140 -14.83 8.50 -8.22
CA LYS A 140 -15.68 9.71 -8.04
C LYS A 140 -16.64 9.54 -6.86
N GLN A 141 -17.35 8.41 -6.79
CA GLN A 141 -18.26 8.15 -5.67
C GLN A 141 -17.49 8.08 -4.34
N TYR A 142 -16.32 7.48 -4.35
CA TYR A 142 -15.47 7.43 -3.17
C TYR A 142 -14.99 8.82 -2.74
N ALA A 143 -14.57 9.68 -3.66
CA ALA A 143 -14.17 11.05 -3.38
C ALA A 143 -15.32 11.88 -2.78
N LEU A 144 -16.54 11.71 -3.26
CA LEU A 144 -17.74 12.36 -2.71
C LEU A 144 -18.10 11.86 -1.30
N PHE A 145 -17.94 10.55 -1.07
CA PHE A 145 -18.08 9.99 0.27
C PHE A 145 -17.05 10.61 1.24
N LEU A 146 -15.78 10.71 0.84
CA LEU A 146 -14.72 11.31 1.65
C LEU A 146 -14.97 12.79 1.93
N GLN A 147 -15.54 13.54 0.98
CA GLN A 147 -15.98 14.93 1.19
C GLN A 147 -17.06 15.01 2.27
N THR A 148 -18.02 14.11 2.24
CA THR A 148 -19.09 14.05 3.26
C THR A 148 -18.52 13.67 4.63
N LEU A 149 -17.66 12.67 4.68
CA LEU A 149 -16.97 12.23 5.89
C LEU A 149 -16.12 13.38 6.49
N ARG A 150 -15.37 14.12 5.65
CA ARG A 150 -14.54 15.23 6.11
C ARG A 150 -15.36 16.36 6.77
N LYS A 151 -16.56 16.63 6.27
CA LYS A 151 -17.47 17.63 6.87
C LYS A 151 -17.99 17.21 8.24
N GLN A 152 -18.12 15.92 8.49
CA GLN A 152 -18.69 15.37 9.71
C GLN A 152 -17.64 14.98 10.77
N LEU A 153 -16.43 14.63 10.34
CA LEU A 153 -15.34 14.27 11.24
C LEU A 153 -14.75 15.54 11.89
N PRO A 154 -14.54 15.58 13.22
CA PRO A 154 -13.92 16.73 13.89
C PRO A 154 -12.57 17.10 13.27
N LYS A 155 -12.30 18.41 13.15
CA LYS A 155 -11.16 18.93 12.37
C LYS A 155 -9.79 18.49 12.87
N GLN A 156 -9.66 18.13 14.15
CA GLN A 156 -8.42 17.63 14.74
C GLN A 156 -8.03 16.25 14.22
N TYR A 157 -8.97 15.45 13.71
CA TYR A 157 -8.67 14.13 13.17
C TYR A 157 -8.44 14.17 11.68
N GLN A 158 -7.38 13.56 11.24
CA GLN A 158 -7.02 13.43 9.84
C GLN A 158 -7.73 12.24 9.18
N ILE A 159 -7.80 12.26 7.86
CA ILE A 159 -8.30 11.14 7.06
C ILE A 159 -7.16 10.60 6.21
N SER A 160 -6.78 9.36 6.45
CA SER A 160 -5.94 8.52 5.58
C SER A 160 -6.84 7.58 4.79
N ILE A 161 -6.41 7.18 3.61
CA ILE A 161 -7.10 6.18 2.80
C ILE A 161 -6.12 5.18 2.22
N THR A 162 -6.57 3.95 1.97
CA THR A 162 -5.86 3.02 1.10
C THR A 162 -6.22 3.28 -0.36
N GLY A 163 -5.28 3.01 -1.24
CA GLY A 163 -5.49 3.09 -2.68
C GLY A 163 -4.85 1.92 -3.40
N LEU A 164 -5.45 1.52 -4.51
CA LEU A 164 -4.95 0.47 -5.38
C LEU A 164 -3.94 1.03 -6.39
N LEU A 165 -3.06 0.19 -6.91
CA LEU A 165 -2.07 0.60 -7.91
C LEU A 165 -2.70 1.14 -9.20
N ASP A 166 -3.93 0.74 -9.56
CA ASP A 166 -4.64 1.23 -10.74
C ASP A 166 -5.02 2.72 -10.65
N TRP A 167 -5.01 3.32 -9.45
CA TRP A 167 -5.23 4.76 -9.27
C TRP A 167 -4.21 5.63 -9.99
N THR A 168 -3.03 5.09 -10.25
CA THR A 168 -2.01 5.78 -11.05
C THR A 168 -2.45 6.08 -12.50
N ASN A 169 -3.59 5.52 -12.94
CA ASN A 169 -4.21 5.78 -14.24
C ASN A 169 -5.33 6.83 -14.17
N VAL A 170 -5.64 7.38 -12.99
CA VAL A 170 -6.68 8.40 -12.84
C VAL A 170 -6.25 9.71 -13.48
N GLN A 171 -7.06 10.22 -14.41
CA GLN A 171 -6.80 11.46 -15.12
C GLN A 171 -7.88 12.53 -14.88
N ASP A 172 -8.98 12.19 -14.17
CA ASP A 172 -10.06 13.14 -13.88
C ASP A 172 -9.61 14.18 -12.84
N PRO A 173 -9.38 15.45 -13.25
CA PRO A 173 -8.87 16.48 -12.37
C PRO A 173 -9.87 16.87 -11.27
N GLN A 174 -11.18 16.68 -11.50
CA GLN A 174 -12.21 16.98 -10.52
C GLN A 174 -12.14 15.96 -9.38
N VAL A 175 -11.99 14.67 -9.71
CA VAL A 175 -11.83 13.59 -8.72
C VAL A 175 -10.56 13.78 -7.91
N LEU A 176 -9.43 14.06 -8.57
CA LEU A 176 -8.16 14.31 -7.89
C LEU A 176 -8.24 15.53 -6.97
N ASN A 177 -8.92 16.59 -7.39
CA ASN A 177 -9.11 17.78 -6.57
C ASN A 177 -9.98 17.50 -5.34
N LEU A 178 -11.07 16.73 -5.50
CA LEU A 178 -11.89 16.28 -4.36
C LEU A 178 -11.07 15.48 -3.36
N LEU A 179 -10.22 14.56 -3.81
CA LEU A 179 -9.34 13.80 -2.93
C LEU A 179 -8.38 14.74 -2.18
N ARG A 180 -7.66 15.62 -2.90
CA ARG A 180 -6.70 16.56 -2.29
C ARG A 180 -7.31 17.44 -1.19
N GLN A 181 -8.57 17.84 -1.35
CA GLN A 181 -9.26 18.70 -0.39
C GLN A 181 -9.76 17.96 0.86
N ASN A 182 -9.96 16.64 0.77
CA ASN A 182 -10.70 15.91 1.80
C ASN A 182 -9.89 14.84 2.52
N ILE A 183 -8.70 14.48 2.01
CA ILE A 183 -7.79 13.54 2.68
C ILE A 183 -6.46 14.18 3.03
N ASN A 184 -5.80 13.61 4.01
CA ASN A 184 -4.48 14.05 4.46
C ASN A 184 -3.37 13.11 3.97
N GLU A 185 -3.72 11.86 3.67
CA GLU A 185 -2.75 10.84 3.29
C GLU A 185 -3.41 9.76 2.42
N LEU A 186 -2.66 9.29 1.43
CA LEU A 186 -2.97 8.12 0.63
C LEU A 186 -1.90 7.05 0.87
N VAL A 187 -2.28 5.81 1.18
CA VAL A 187 -1.35 4.69 1.23
C VAL A 187 -1.63 3.74 0.08
N ILE A 188 -0.74 3.74 -0.91
CA ILE A 188 -0.86 2.88 -2.10
C ILE A 188 -0.39 1.47 -1.78
N GLN A 189 -1.28 0.50 -1.91
CA GLN A 189 -0.98 -0.91 -1.68
C GLN A 189 -0.25 -1.52 -2.88
N THR A 190 0.96 -2.03 -2.66
CA THR A 190 1.77 -2.72 -3.67
C THR A 190 1.70 -4.24 -3.54
N TYR A 191 0.75 -4.74 -2.76
CA TYR A 191 0.59 -6.16 -2.48
C TYR A 191 -0.87 -6.59 -2.55
N GLN A 192 -1.07 -7.89 -2.72
CA GLN A 192 -2.36 -8.55 -2.60
C GLN A 192 -2.19 -9.80 -1.71
N GLY A 193 -2.97 -9.87 -0.64
CA GLY A 193 -2.79 -10.91 0.38
C GLY A 193 -1.39 -10.85 1.00
N THR A 194 -0.59 -11.89 0.82
CA THR A 194 0.78 -12.02 1.36
C THR A 194 1.87 -11.80 0.33
N SER A 195 1.53 -11.38 -0.90
CA SER A 195 2.48 -11.31 -2.02
C SER A 195 2.50 -9.92 -2.63
N THR A 196 3.68 -9.45 -2.98
CA THR A 196 3.85 -8.21 -3.75
C THR A 196 3.27 -8.37 -5.16
N ILE A 197 2.56 -7.37 -5.64
CA ILE A 197 1.99 -7.34 -6.99
C ILE A 197 3.14 -7.25 -8.01
N PRO A 198 3.18 -8.12 -9.03
CA PRO A 198 4.18 -8.03 -10.09
C PRO A 198 4.15 -6.66 -10.79
N ASN A 199 5.29 -6.19 -11.26
CA ASN A 199 5.43 -4.93 -12.01
C ASN A 199 4.94 -3.66 -11.27
N TYR A 200 4.82 -3.69 -9.95
CA TYR A 200 4.40 -2.53 -9.15
C TYR A 200 5.18 -1.24 -9.48
N GLN A 201 6.45 -1.36 -9.86
CA GLN A 201 7.29 -0.20 -10.22
C GLN A 201 6.75 0.58 -11.42
N ALA A 202 6.17 -0.11 -12.41
CA ALA A 202 5.59 0.53 -13.58
C ALA A 202 4.36 1.39 -13.22
N TYR A 203 3.58 0.93 -12.25
CA TYR A 203 2.46 1.70 -11.71
C TYR A 203 2.95 2.88 -10.87
N LEU A 204 3.90 2.66 -9.97
CA LEU A 204 4.42 3.70 -9.08
C LEU A 204 5.10 4.86 -9.82
N LYS A 205 5.63 4.66 -11.02
CA LYS A 205 6.17 5.75 -11.85
C LYS A 205 5.18 6.89 -12.10
N ARG A 206 3.88 6.62 -12.03
CA ARG A 206 2.81 7.61 -12.26
C ARG A 206 2.20 8.15 -10.97
N ILE A 207 2.60 7.65 -9.80
CA ILE A 207 1.97 8.04 -8.52
C ILE A 207 2.10 9.54 -8.25
N SER A 208 3.22 10.15 -8.63
CA SER A 208 3.46 11.59 -8.48
C SER A 208 2.43 12.45 -9.22
N THR A 209 1.84 11.93 -10.32
CA THR A 209 0.81 12.66 -11.09
C THR A 209 -0.48 12.86 -10.31
N LEU A 210 -0.70 12.11 -9.23
CA LEU A 210 -1.86 12.33 -8.36
C LEU A 210 -1.74 13.61 -7.54
N HIS A 211 -0.52 14.13 -7.33
CA HIS A 211 -0.21 15.30 -6.49
C HIS A 211 -0.87 15.21 -5.11
N LEU A 212 -0.84 14.01 -4.50
CA LEU A 212 -1.34 13.71 -3.16
C LEU A 212 -0.16 13.29 -2.28
N PRO A 213 -0.10 13.71 -1.01
CA PRO A 213 0.83 13.09 -0.06
C PRO A 213 0.57 11.60 0.04
N TYR A 214 1.58 10.77 -0.24
CA TYR A 214 1.38 9.32 -0.25
C TYR A 214 2.48 8.57 0.48
N LYS A 215 2.10 7.42 0.99
CA LYS A 215 3.00 6.35 1.43
C LYS A 215 2.84 5.13 0.54
N VAL A 216 3.84 4.27 0.56
CA VAL A 216 3.78 2.99 -0.13
C VAL A 216 3.53 1.88 0.90
N GLY A 217 2.45 1.15 0.68
CA GLY A 217 2.08 -0.02 1.49
C GLY A 217 2.80 -1.26 1.01
N LEU A 218 3.57 -1.88 1.89
CA LEU A 218 4.32 -3.11 1.66
C LEU A 218 3.70 -4.24 2.48
N VAL A 219 3.96 -5.48 2.10
CA VAL A 219 3.62 -6.65 2.93
C VAL A 219 4.89 -7.26 3.51
N GLN A 220 4.87 -7.62 4.78
CA GLN A 220 5.98 -8.31 5.44
C GLN A 220 6.38 -9.58 4.67
N ASN A 221 7.67 -9.78 4.46
CA ASN A 221 8.23 -10.85 3.66
C ASN A 221 7.82 -10.84 2.17
N GLY A 222 7.19 -9.77 1.67
CA GLY A 222 6.96 -9.57 0.24
C GLY A 222 8.24 -9.14 -0.48
N GLU A 223 8.31 -9.37 -1.78
CA GLU A 223 9.44 -8.91 -2.60
C GLU A 223 9.37 -7.38 -2.78
N TRP A 224 10.46 -6.68 -2.53
CA TRP A 224 10.51 -5.25 -2.71
C TRP A 224 11.88 -4.77 -3.17
N THR A 225 11.90 -4.06 -4.27
CA THR A 225 13.08 -3.29 -4.71
C THR A 225 12.69 -1.82 -4.72
N ASN A 226 13.36 -1.03 -3.90
CA ASN A 226 13.05 0.39 -3.75
C ASN A 226 13.33 1.15 -5.05
N PRO A 227 12.30 1.71 -5.72
CA PRO A 227 12.54 2.50 -6.92
C PRO A 227 13.16 3.85 -6.56
N ALA A 228 14.32 4.16 -7.14
CA ALA A 228 15.05 5.39 -6.84
C ALA A 228 14.21 6.67 -7.05
N PHE A 229 13.33 6.69 -8.04
CA PHE A 229 12.49 7.85 -8.35
C PHE A 229 11.51 8.22 -7.23
N ILE A 230 11.07 7.26 -6.39
CA ILE A 230 10.16 7.55 -5.27
C ILE A 230 10.83 8.44 -4.23
N GLN A 231 12.13 8.21 -3.97
CA GLN A 231 12.88 8.98 -2.96
C GLN A 231 13.03 10.46 -3.34
N GLN A 232 12.91 10.78 -4.62
CA GLN A 232 12.99 12.14 -5.13
C GLN A 232 11.63 12.83 -5.23
N ASP A 233 10.53 12.10 -5.02
CA ASP A 233 9.17 12.65 -5.08
C ASP A 233 8.83 13.41 -3.78
N PRO A 234 8.56 14.73 -3.82
CA PRO A 234 8.23 15.51 -2.62
C PRO A 234 6.92 15.08 -1.95
N GLN A 235 6.04 14.39 -2.68
CA GLN A 235 4.79 13.85 -2.15
C GLN A 235 4.99 12.53 -1.38
N PHE A 236 6.12 11.85 -1.55
CA PHE A 236 6.40 10.61 -0.85
C PHE A 236 6.68 10.84 0.64
N LYS A 237 5.95 10.13 1.51
CA LYS A 237 6.00 10.26 2.97
C LYS A 237 6.48 8.98 3.68
N GLY A 238 7.02 8.02 2.93
CA GLY A 238 7.59 6.79 3.48
C GLY A 238 6.76 5.54 3.20
N TYR A 239 6.96 4.55 4.03
CA TYR A 239 6.37 3.22 3.86
C TYR A 239 5.47 2.85 5.03
N VAL A 240 4.49 1.96 4.77
CA VAL A 240 3.71 1.28 5.80
C VAL A 240 3.79 -0.22 5.52
N VAL A 241 4.23 -1.02 6.48
CA VAL A 241 4.34 -2.47 6.31
C VAL A 241 3.15 -3.17 6.93
N PHE A 242 2.41 -3.93 6.13
CA PHE A 242 1.37 -4.83 6.61
C PHE A 242 2.01 -6.04 7.28
N LEU A 243 1.78 -6.18 8.58
CA LEU A 243 2.33 -7.25 9.38
C LEU A 243 1.48 -8.52 9.27
N LEU A 244 2.13 -9.60 8.90
CA LEU A 244 1.48 -10.91 8.84
C LEU A 244 1.42 -11.53 10.23
N ARG A 245 0.34 -12.26 10.52
CA ARG A 245 0.27 -13.08 11.73
C ARG A 245 1.36 -14.13 11.68
N SER A 246 2.15 -14.24 12.73
CA SER A 246 3.04 -15.40 12.90
C SER A 246 2.18 -16.67 12.89
N LYS A 247 2.51 -17.62 12.02
CA LYS A 247 1.89 -18.95 12.12
C LYS A 247 2.19 -19.48 13.53
N PRO A 248 1.22 -20.05 14.25
CA PRO A 248 1.53 -20.78 15.48
C PRO A 248 2.63 -21.79 15.14
N ARG A 249 3.71 -21.80 15.90
CA ARG A 249 4.66 -22.92 15.84
C ARG A 249 3.91 -24.14 16.36
N ILE A 250 3.61 -25.07 15.45
CA ILE A 250 3.08 -26.41 15.78
C ILE A 250 4.20 -27.19 16.44
#